data_4173536562867915df3300e1c086db59
#
_entry.id   4173536562867915df3300e1c086db59
#
_cell.length_a   1.000
_cell.length_b   1.000
_cell.length_c   1.000
_cell.angle_alpha   90.00
_cell.angle_beta   90.00
_cell.angle_gamma   90.00
#
_symmetry.space_group_name_H-M   'P 1'
#
loop_
_entity.id
_entity.type
_entity.pdbx_description
1 polymer ?
#
loop_
_entity_poly.entity_id
_entity_poly.type
_entity_poly.pdbx_seq_one_letter_code
_entity_poly.pdbx_strand_id
1 'polypeptide(L)'
;LYLTDYSEEELLTFSRNAYGPAQFDDPIAAPVRKVENGLYCLELWPGPTSAFKDMALQMLPQLLSAALRKTGEKRTACILAATSGDTGKAAMAGFADVPQTCIQVYYPKDGVSPVQERQMVTQEGENVDVRAVIGNFDDAQAGVKRIFSDETVRAELDKRGYFLSSANSINWGRILPLSLIHISEPTRLLSIS
;
A
#
# COMPACT_ATOMS: atom_id res chain seq x y z
N LEU A 1 17.84 11.84 -0.37
CA LEU A 1 17.99 13.31 -0.29
C LEU A 1 17.06 13.96 0.74
N TYR A 2 15.86 13.43 0.98
CA TYR A 2 14.86 14.04 1.86
C TYR A 2 14.53 13.22 3.12
N LEU A 3 15.03 11.99 3.22
CA LEU A 3 14.81 11.10 4.36
C LEU A 3 16.09 11.06 5.21
N THR A 4 16.23 12.02 6.12
CA THR A 4 17.34 12.08 7.09
C THR A 4 17.10 11.19 8.31
N ASP A 5 15.86 10.71 8.49
CA ASP A 5 15.46 9.89 9.64
C ASP A 5 15.85 8.41 9.51
N TYR A 6 16.25 7.98 8.31
CA TYR A 6 16.67 6.61 8.01
C TYR A 6 18.09 6.59 7.47
N SER A 7 18.88 5.60 7.88
CA SER A 7 20.20 5.36 7.30
C SER A 7 20.09 4.75 5.89
N GLU A 8 21.16 4.83 5.12
CA GLU A 8 21.23 4.20 3.79
C GLU A 8 21.03 2.69 3.87
N GLU A 9 21.59 2.04 4.89
CA GLU A 9 21.45 0.60 5.11
C GLU A 9 19.99 0.20 5.42
N GLU A 10 19.29 1.01 6.21
CA GLU A 10 17.86 0.82 6.48
C GLU A 10 17.04 0.93 5.19
N LEU A 11 17.29 1.97 4.38
CA LEU A 11 16.59 2.20 3.12
C LEU A 11 16.86 1.08 2.11
N LEU A 12 18.09 0.59 2.01
CA LEU A 12 18.43 -0.57 1.19
C LEU A 12 17.70 -1.84 1.66
N THR A 13 17.61 -2.04 2.98
CA THR A 13 16.88 -3.17 3.57
C THR A 13 15.39 -3.08 3.26
N PHE A 14 14.77 -1.91 3.42
CA PHE A 14 13.36 -1.68 3.08
C PHE A 14 13.12 -1.95 1.59
N SER A 15 14.01 -1.47 0.73
CA SER A 15 13.90 -1.68 -0.73
C SER A 15 14.00 -3.16 -1.10
N ARG A 16 14.92 -3.91 -0.49
CA ARG A 16 15.04 -5.36 -0.72
C ARG A 16 13.81 -6.12 -0.24
N ASN A 17 13.26 -5.74 0.91
CA ASN A 17 12.06 -6.35 1.44
C ASN A 17 10.81 -6.02 0.60
N ALA A 18 10.71 -4.78 0.12
CA ALA A 18 9.57 -4.32 -0.66
C ALA A 18 9.59 -4.81 -2.12
N TYR A 19 10.77 -4.89 -2.73
CA TYR A 19 10.92 -5.10 -4.19
C TYR A 19 11.75 -6.33 -4.55
N GLY A 20 12.07 -7.15 -3.57
CA GLY A 20 12.84 -8.37 -3.78
C GLY A 20 12.01 -9.53 -4.35
N PRO A 21 12.68 -10.67 -4.63
CA PRO A 21 12.06 -11.83 -5.31
C PRO A 21 10.98 -12.54 -4.47
N ALA A 22 10.82 -12.20 -3.19
CA ALA A 22 9.71 -12.67 -2.39
C ALA A 22 8.40 -11.95 -2.69
N GLN A 23 8.47 -10.75 -3.29
CA GLN A 23 7.31 -9.92 -3.58
C GLN A 23 7.07 -9.73 -5.08
N PHE A 24 8.13 -9.70 -5.89
CA PHE A 24 8.05 -9.42 -7.33
C PHE A 24 8.59 -10.60 -8.15
N ASP A 25 7.85 -10.98 -9.18
CA ASP A 25 8.20 -12.10 -10.07
C ASP A 25 9.37 -11.77 -11.01
N ASP A 26 9.63 -10.47 -11.27
CA ASP A 26 10.77 -10.03 -12.08
C ASP A 26 11.89 -9.49 -11.15
N PRO A 27 13.17 -9.87 -11.34
CA PRO A 27 14.28 -9.35 -10.54
C PRO A 27 14.48 -7.83 -10.68
N ILE A 28 13.94 -7.23 -11.73
CA ILE A 28 13.77 -5.78 -11.87
C ILE A 28 12.32 -5.47 -11.60
N ALA A 29 11.94 -5.18 -10.36
CA ALA A 29 10.55 -5.02 -9.92
C ALA A 29 9.63 -4.26 -10.89
N ALA A 30 10.17 -3.31 -11.66
CA ALA A 30 9.48 -2.56 -12.71
C ALA A 30 10.34 -2.51 -13.99
N PRO A 31 10.42 -3.61 -14.76
CA PRO A 31 11.25 -3.68 -15.93
C PRO A 31 10.70 -2.81 -17.06
N VAL A 32 11.62 -2.28 -17.86
CA VAL A 32 11.26 -1.54 -19.06
C VAL A 32 11.55 -2.40 -20.28
N ARG A 33 10.49 -2.74 -21.00
CA ARG A 33 10.55 -3.56 -22.21
C ARG A 33 10.37 -2.71 -23.46
N LYS A 34 11.22 -2.94 -24.45
CA LYS A 34 11.02 -2.34 -25.77
C LYS A 34 9.87 -3.08 -26.48
N VAL A 35 8.88 -2.35 -26.93
CA VAL A 35 7.75 -2.87 -27.72
C VAL A 35 8.08 -2.79 -29.20
N GLU A 36 8.47 -1.60 -29.68
CA GLU A 36 8.89 -1.34 -31.05
C GLU A 36 9.89 -0.18 -31.11
N ASN A 37 10.30 0.25 -32.31
CA ASN A 37 11.24 1.36 -32.44
C ASN A 37 10.66 2.66 -31.84
N GLY A 38 11.32 3.17 -30.80
CA GLY A 38 10.92 4.37 -30.08
C GLY A 38 9.80 4.17 -29.05
N LEU A 39 9.21 2.96 -28.95
CA LEU A 39 8.17 2.65 -27.96
C LEU A 39 8.67 1.67 -26.92
N TYR A 40 8.51 2.03 -25.65
CA TYR A 40 8.87 1.22 -24.48
C TYR A 40 7.70 1.14 -23.52
N CYS A 41 7.56 0.01 -22.85
CA CYS A 41 6.58 -0.25 -21.81
C CYS A 41 7.27 -0.40 -20.46
N LEU A 42 6.86 0.38 -19.47
CA LEU A 42 7.19 0.16 -18.07
C LEU A 42 6.18 -0.83 -17.51
N GLU A 43 6.63 -2.04 -17.20
CA GLU A 43 5.80 -3.12 -16.70
C GLU A 43 5.64 -2.99 -15.18
N LEU A 44 4.40 -2.85 -14.69
CA LEU A 44 4.09 -2.68 -13.28
C LEU A 44 3.27 -3.85 -12.70
N TRP A 45 3.08 -4.90 -13.47
CA TRP A 45 2.36 -6.10 -13.05
C TRP A 45 3.19 -7.21 -12.37
N PRO A 46 4.54 -7.17 -12.31
CA PRO A 46 5.29 -8.21 -11.61
C PRO A 46 5.09 -8.25 -10.09
N GLY A 47 4.40 -7.25 -9.53
CA GLY A 47 4.12 -7.19 -8.11
C GLY A 47 3.02 -8.17 -7.66
N PRO A 48 2.87 -8.37 -6.32
CA PRO A 48 2.05 -9.43 -5.74
C PRO A 48 0.55 -9.34 -6.07
N THR A 49 0.06 -8.17 -6.48
CA THR A 49 -1.34 -7.99 -6.86
C THR A 49 -1.53 -7.57 -8.31
N SER A 50 -0.46 -7.55 -9.09
CA SER A 50 -0.41 -7.16 -10.50
C SER A 50 -0.97 -5.74 -10.74
N ALA A 51 -0.82 -4.85 -9.76
CA ALA A 51 -1.27 -3.47 -9.82
C ALA A 51 -0.09 -2.51 -9.56
N PHE A 52 -0.06 -1.36 -10.26
CA PHE A 52 0.98 -0.35 -10.04
C PHE A 52 1.07 0.13 -8.59
N LYS A 53 0.01 -0.07 -7.82
CA LYS A 53 -0.06 0.28 -6.39
C LYS A 53 0.86 -0.55 -5.52
N ASP A 54 1.29 -1.71 -5.99
CA ASP A 54 2.28 -2.55 -5.31
C ASP A 54 3.59 -1.79 -5.10
N MET A 55 4.01 -0.97 -6.06
CA MET A 55 5.21 -0.12 -5.94
C MET A 55 5.20 0.76 -4.70
N ALA A 56 4.02 1.22 -4.28
CA ALA A 56 3.88 2.04 -3.08
C ALA A 56 3.57 1.23 -1.83
N LEU A 57 2.69 0.24 -1.96
CA LEU A 57 2.10 -0.44 -0.82
C LEU A 57 2.97 -1.59 -0.29
N GLN A 58 4.01 -1.99 -1.02
CA GLN A 58 5.07 -2.85 -0.48
C GLN A 58 6.11 -2.04 0.33
N MET A 59 6.35 -0.77 -0.02
CA MET A 59 7.30 0.09 0.70
C MET A 59 6.69 0.75 1.95
N LEU A 60 5.43 1.19 1.89
CA LEU A 60 4.78 1.90 3.00
C LEU A 60 4.84 1.14 4.33
N PRO A 61 4.57 -0.17 4.42
CA PRO A 61 4.67 -0.91 5.67
C PRO A 61 6.09 -0.95 6.25
N GLN A 62 7.12 -1.01 5.41
CA GLN A 62 8.52 -0.97 5.84
C GLN A 62 8.84 0.35 6.54
N LEU A 63 8.46 1.46 5.92
CA LEU A 63 8.64 2.80 6.47
C LEU A 63 7.84 2.99 7.76
N LEU A 64 6.57 2.58 7.79
CA LEU A 64 5.71 2.72 8.96
C LEU A 64 6.23 1.90 10.15
N SER A 65 6.54 0.63 9.95
CA SER A 65 7.06 -0.24 11.01
C SER A 65 8.38 0.31 11.58
N ALA A 66 9.27 0.82 10.73
CA ALA A 66 10.50 1.45 11.19
C ALA A 66 10.23 2.77 11.94
N ALA A 67 9.28 3.58 11.50
CA ALA A 67 8.88 4.80 12.18
C ALA A 67 8.33 4.52 13.58
N LEU A 68 7.46 3.52 13.72
CA LEU A 68 6.92 3.11 15.02
C LEU A 68 8.04 2.72 16.01
N ARG A 69 9.01 1.94 15.54
CA ARG A 69 10.17 1.57 16.36
C ARG A 69 11.02 2.78 16.76
N LYS A 70 11.33 3.67 15.81
CA LYS A 70 12.19 4.87 16.06
C LYS A 70 11.53 5.88 16.98
N THR A 71 10.22 6.05 16.90
CA THR A 71 9.47 6.97 17.78
C THR A 71 9.12 6.35 19.14
N GLY A 72 9.40 5.06 19.33
CA GLY A 72 9.05 4.36 20.57
C GLY A 72 7.54 4.16 20.75
N GLU A 73 6.74 4.31 19.68
CA GLU A 73 5.30 4.05 19.72
C GLU A 73 5.05 2.58 20.09
N LYS A 74 4.17 2.36 21.07
CA LYS A 74 3.84 1.03 21.58
C LYS A 74 2.51 0.50 21.08
N ARG A 75 1.63 1.39 20.59
CA ARG A 75 0.32 1.01 20.06
C ARG A 75 0.48 0.40 18.67
N THR A 76 -0.48 -0.43 18.30
CA THR A 76 -0.60 -1.01 16.96
C THR A 76 -1.28 -0.03 16.01
N ALA A 77 -0.69 0.22 14.85
CA ALA A 77 -1.30 1.00 13.80
C ALA A 77 -2.42 0.20 13.11
N CYS A 78 -3.66 0.67 13.27
CA CYS A 78 -4.81 0.09 12.59
C CYS A 78 -5.06 0.83 11.29
N ILE A 79 -4.73 0.19 10.18
CA ILE A 79 -4.87 0.74 8.83
C ILE A 79 -6.30 0.53 8.35
N LEU A 80 -7.06 1.61 8.17
CA LEU A 80 -8.39 1.52 7.58
C LEU A 80 -8.36 2.00 6.13
N ALA A 81 -8.94 1.21 5.24
CA ALA A 81 -9.05 1.56 3.83
C ALA A 81 -10.43 1.22 3.26
N ALA A 82 -11.03 2.17 2.54
CA ALA A 82 -12.11 1.89 1.60
C ALA A 82 -11.52 1.74 0.20
N THR A 83 -12.00 0.76 -0.56
CA THR A 83 -11.45 0.45 -1.88
C THR A 83 -12.55 0.16 -2.91
N SER A 84 -12.24 0.51 -4.16
CA SER A 84 -12.97 0.04 -5.34
C SER A 84 -12.28 -1.16 -6.01
N GLY A 85 -11.29 -1.77 -5.32
CA GLY A 85 -10.58 -2.96 -5.77
C GLY A 85 -9.06 -2.88 -5.52
N ASP A 86 -8.30 -2.30 -6.42
CA ASP A 86 -6.83 -2.35 -6.45
C ASP A 86 -6.11 -1.86 -5.20
N THR A 87 -6.57 -0.77 -4.60
CA THR A 87 -5.88 -0.22 -3.41
C THR A 87 -6.01 -1.15 -2.21
N GLY A 88 -7.20 -1.74 -2.01
CA GLY A 88 -7.44 -2.65 -0.89
C GLY A 88 -6.58 -3.89 -0.97
N LYS A 89 -6.60 -4.58 -2.12
CA LYS A 89 -5.81 -5.80 -2.31
C LYS A 89 -4.30 -5.54 -2.17
N ALA A 90 -3.79 -4.45 -2.76
CA ALA A 90 -2.37 -4.11 -2.67
C ALA A 90 -1.96 -3.71 -1.25
N ALA A 91 -2.82 -3.00 -0.51
CA ALA A 91 -2.57 -2.67 0.88
C ALA A 91 -2.57 -3.91 1.78
N MET A 92 -3.54 -4.81 1.60
CA MET A 92 -3.59 -6.06 2.35
C MET A 92 -2.32 -6.89 2.12
N ALA A 93 -1.91 -7.07 0.86
CA ALA A 93 -0.69 -7.80 0.52
C ALA A 93 0.57 -7.17 1.13
N GLY A 94 0.65 -5.83 1.15
CA GLY A 94 1.81 -5.14 1.71
C GLY A 94 1.86 -5.13 3.24
N PHE A 95 0.70 -5.10 3.91
CA PHE A 95 0.62 -5.10 5.38
C PHE A 95 0.48 -6.48 6.00
N ALA A 96 0.32 -7.55 5.20
CA ALA A 96 0.20 -8.91 5.72
C ALA A 96 1.39 -9.25 6.62
N ASP A 97 1.09 -9.64 7.86
CA ASP A 97 2.04 -10.07 8.89
C ASP A 97 3.14 -9.05 9.26
N VAL A 98 2.95 -7.76 8.88
CA VAL A 98 3.87 -6.70 9.28
C VAL A 98 3.69 -6.38 10.76
N PRO A 99 4.78 -6.48 11.57
CA PRO A 99 4.70 -6.27 13.02
C PRO A 99 4.13 -4.92 13.40
N GLN A 100 3.34 -4.89 14.47
CA GLN A 100 2.74 -3.70 15.06
C GLN A 100 1.77 -2.98 14.12
N THR A 101 1.22 -3.69 13.14
CA THR A 101 0.18 -3.20 12.24
C THR A 101 -1.00 -4.16 12.17
N CYS A 102 -2.17 -3.66 11.89
CA CYS A 102 -3.30 -4.45 11.40
C CYS A 102 -4.02 -3.65 10.30
N ILE A 103 -4.65 -4.36 9.39
CA ILE A 103 -5.35 -3.73 8.29
C ILE A 103 -6.79 -4.24 8.16
N GLN A 104 -7.72 -3.30 8.05
CA GLN A 104 -9.13 -3.54 7.78
C GLN A 104 -9.51 -2.85 6.49
N VAL A 105 -9.95 -3.63 5.51
CA VAL A 105 -10.39 -3.13 4.21
C VAL A 105 -11.90 -3.25 4.06
N TYR A 106 -12.53 -2.20 3.56
CA TYR A 106 -13.95 -2.16 3.21
C TYR A 106 -14.13 -1.98 1.71
N TYR A 107 -14.94 -2.83 1.09
CA TYR A 107 -15.25 -2.73 -0.33
C TYR A 107 -16.77 -2.83 -0.56
N PRO A 108 -17.32 -2.18 -1.60
CA PRO A 108 -18.73 -2.30 -1.93
C PRO A 108 -19.03 -3.71 -2.44
N LYS A 109 -20.00 -4.39 -1.81
CA LYS A 109 -20.50 -5.67 -2.28
C LYS A 109 -21.00 -5.49 -3.72
N ASP A 110 -20.59 -6.38 -4.61
CA ASP A 110 -20.89 -6.31 -6.04
C ASP A 110 -20.33 -5.07 -6.77
N GLY A 111 -19.48 -4.25 -6.11
CA GLY A 111 -18.87 -3.04 -6.67
C GLY A 111 -17.39 -3.17 -7.03
N VAL A 112 -16.84 -4.39 -6.99
CA VAL A 112 -15.47 -4.73 -7.40
C VAL A 112 -15.52 -5.89 -8.40
N SER A 113 -14.46 -6.06 -9.20
CA SER A 113 -14.42 -7.21 -10.10
C SER A 113 -14.28 -8.53 -9.33
N PRO A 114 -14.77 -9.67 -9.87
CA PRO A 114 -14.63 -10.97 -9.22
C PRO A 114 -13.17 -11.34 -8.90
N VAL A 115 -12.22 -10.91 -9.74
CA VAL A 115 -10.79 -11.13 -9.51
C VAL A 115 -10.30 -10.33 -8.32
N GLN A 116 -10.65 -9.04 -8.24
CA GLN A 116 -10.26 -8.16 -7.13
C GLN A 116 -10.87 -8.63 -5.81
N GLU A 117 -12.15 -9.04 -5.82
CA GLU A 117 -12.79 -9.62 -4.65
C GLU A 117 -12.06 -10.88 -4.19
N ARG A 118 -11.81 -11.81 -5.12
CA ARG A 118 -11.08 -13.03 -4.82
C ARG A 118 -9.71 -12.75 -4.21
N GLN A 119 -8.94 -11.83 -4.78
CA GLN A 119 -7.63 -11.45 -4.25
C GLN A 119 -7.70 -10.89 -2.82
N MET A 120 -8.77 -10.16 -2.46
CA MET A 120 -8.95 -9.63 -1.11
C MET A 120 -9.39 -10.71 -0.12
N VAL A 121 -10.41 -11.51 -0.46
CA VAL A 121 -10.98 -12.50 0.47
C VAL A 121 -10.09 -13.73 0.68
N THR A 122 -9.13 -13.96 -0.20
CA THR A 122 -8.13 -15.04 -0.06
C THR A 122 -6.77 -14.55 0.42
N GLN A 123 -6.64 -13.26 0.75
CA GLN A 123 -5.39 -12.75 1.30
C GLN A 123 -5.13 -13.37 2.66
N GLU A 124 -4.01 -14.08 2.78
CA GLU A 124 -3.53 -14.66 4.04
C GLU A 124 -2.82 -13.60 4.88
N GLY A 125 -2.81 -13.81 6.21
CA GLY A 125 -2.15 -12.97 7.20
C GLY A 125 -2.99 -12.86 8.48
N GLU A 126 -2.34 -12.94 9.64
CA GLU A 126 -3.04 -12.91 10.93
C GLU A 126 -3.57 -11.50 11.28
N ASN A 127 -3.04 -10.48 10.64
CA ASN A 127 -3.34 -9.08 10.92
C ASN A 127 -4.18 -8.39 9.81
N VAL A 128 -4.72 -9.16 8.86
CA VAL A 128 -5.53 -8.64 7.75
C VAL A 128 -6.99 -9.06 7.88
N ASP A 129 -7.91 -8.13 7.59
CA ASP A 129 -9.35 -8.41 7.51
C ASP A 129 -9.99 -7.60 6.39
N VAL A 130 -11.03 -8.15 5.77
CA VAL A 130 -11.78 -7.50 4.70
C VAL A 130 -13.29 -7.67 4.90
N ARG A 131 -14.04 -6.61 4.65
CA ARG A 131 -15.50 -6.60 4.81
C ARG A 131 -16.20 -6.02 3.59
N ALA A 132 -17.15 -6.76 3.07
CA ALA A 132 -18.09 -6.25 2.09
C ALA A 132 -19.11 -5.33 2.74
N VAL A 133 -19.36 -4.18 2.13
CA VAL A 133 -20.36 -3.19 2.55
C VAL A 133 -21.51 -3.18 1.55
N ILE A 134 -22.73 -3.20 2.05
CA ILE A 134 -23.90 -3.02 1.20
C ILE A 134 -24.01 -1.52 0.87
N GLY A 135 -23.79 -1.18 -0.39
CA GLY A 135 -23.73 0.19 -0.89
C GLY A 135 -22.68 0.34 -1.98
N ASN A 136 -22.34 1.56 -2.32
CA ASN A 136 -21.32 1.87 -3.31
C ASN A 136 -19.98 2.24 -2.64
N PHE A 137 -18.98 2.60 -3.47
CA PHE A 137 -17.65 2.99 -2.97
C PHE A 137 -17.70 4.24 -2.07
N ASP A 138 -18.57 5.21 -2.39
CA ASP A 138 -18.69 6.44 -1.60
C ASP A 138 -19.28 6.15 -0.22
N ASP A 139 -20.20 5.18 -0.10
CA ASP A 139 -20.73 4.72 1.19
C ASP A 139 -19.63 4.09 2.05
N ALA A 140 -18.82 3.22 1.48
CA ALA A 140 -17.68 2.62 2.17
C ALA A 140 -16.65 3.68 2.61
N GLN A 141 -16.34 4.63 1.73
CA GLN A 141 -15.42 5.73 2.03
C GLN A 141 -15.96 6.67 3.10
N ALA A 142 -17.25 7.01 3.03
CA ALA A 142 -17.91 7.84 4.05
C ALA A 142 -17.93 7.12 5.42
N GLY A 143 -18.13 5.80 5.42
CA GLY A 143 -18.05 4.98 6.63
C GLY A 143 -16.67 5.04 7.27
N VAL A 144 -15.60 4.84 6.49
CA VAL A 144 -14.23 4.94 6.97
C VAL A 144 -13.93 6.34 7.49
N LYS A 145 -14.32 7.41 6.79
CA LYS A 145 -14.14 8.80 7.25
C LYS A 145 -14.85 9.04 8.60
N ARG A 146 -16.06 8.51 8.79
CA ARG A 146 -16.78 8.62 10.08
C ARG A 146 -16.01 7.94 11.20
N ILE A 147 -15.45 6.75 10.98
CA ILE A 147 -14.63 6.06 11.99
C ILE A 147 -13.40 6.93 12.37
N PHE A 148 -12.74 7.56 11.41
CA PHE A 148 -11.60 8.45 11.67
C PHE A 148 -11.99 9.69 12.49
N SER A 149 -13.19 10.23 12.33
CA SER A 149 -13.68 11.43 13.04
C SER A 149 -14.39 11.14 14.35
N ASP A 150 -14.72 9.87 14.63
CA ASP A 150 -15.43 9.47 15.85
C ASP A 150 -14.47 9.39 17.05
N GLU A 151 -14.58 10.37 17.94
CA GLU A 151 -13.75 10.46 19.15
C GLU A 151 -13.96 9.29 20.10
N THR A 152 -15.19 8.75 20.17
CA THR A 152 -15.49 7.60 21.03
C THR A 152 -14.78 6.35 20.56
N VAL A 153 -14.82 6.07 19.25
CA VAL A 153 -14.11 4.95 18.63
C VAL A 153 -12.60 5.11 18.81
N ARG A 154 -12.06 6.31 18.58
CA ARG A 154 -10.64 6.60 18.76
C ARG A 154 -10.19 6.39 20.20
N ALA A 155 -10.94 6.88 21.18
CA ALA A 155 -10.63 6.70 22.59
C ALA A 155 -10.69 5.23 23.03
N GLU A 156 -11.63 4.45 22.49
CA GLU A 156 -11.74 3.03 22.78
C GLU A 156 -10.58 2.22 22.16
N LEU A 157 -10.19 2.56 20.94
CA LEU A 157 -9.01 1.95 20.30
C LEU A 157 -7.73 2.28 21.06
N ASP A 158 -7.57 3.54 21.49
CA ASP A 158 -6.38 3.97 22.24
C ASP A 158 -6.25 3.20 23.57
N LYS A 159 -7.35 3.01 24.30
CA LYS A 159 -7.36 2.18 25.53
C LYS A 159 -6.94 0.73 25.28
N ARG A 160 -7.17 0.21 24.09
CA ARG A 160 -6.80 -1.14 23.67
C ARG A 160 -5.40 -1.21 23.06
N GLY A 161 -4.68 -0.11 23.00
CA GLY A 161 -3.35 -0.04 22.42
C GLY A 161 -3.33 0.02 20.89
N TYR A 162 -4.36 0.61 20.28
CA TYR A 162 -4.43 0.83 18.83
C TYR A 162 -4.55 2.32 18.51
N PHE A 163 -4.09 2.71 17.34
CA PHE A 163 -4.39 4.02 16.76
C PHE A 163 -4.71 3.89 15.27
N LEU A 164 -5.55 4.80 14.77
CA LEU A 164 -5.98 4.77 13.38
C LEU A 164 -4.94 5.36 12.45
N SER A 165 -4.68 4.68 11.36
CA SER A 165 -3.85 5.14 10.24
C SER A 165 -4.48 4.75 8.91
N SER A 166 -3.97 5.26 7.81
CA SER A 166 -4.52 4.95 6.49
C SER A 166 -3.42 4.73 5.43
N ALA A 167 -3.76 3.93 4.43
CA ALA A 167 -2.95 3.72 3.23
C ALA A 167 -3.53 4.46 2.01
N ASN A 168 -4.17 5.61 2.22
CA ASN A 168 -4.83 6.38 1.16
C ASN A 168 -3.83 7.21 0.33
N SER A 169 -4.35 7.89 -0.71
CA SER A 169 -3.55 8.65 -1.68
C SER A 169 -2.89 9.93 -1.14
N ILE A 170 -3.19 10.35 0.09
CA ILE A 170 -2.55 11.50 0.74
C ILE A 170 -1.42 11.10 1.70
N ASN A 171 -1.19 9.81 1.90
CA ASN A 171 -0.11 9.31 2.76
C ASN A 171 1.25 9.48 2.06
N TRP A 172 2.15 10.26 2.65
CA TRP A 172 3.48 10.53 2.09
C TRP A 172 4.31 9.27 1.88
N GLY A 173 4.28 8.33 2.82
CA GLY A 173 4.99 7.06 2.71
C GLY A 173 4.49 6.19 1.55
N ARG A 174 3.24 6.44 1.07
CA ARG A 174 2.70 5.83 -0.14
C ARG A 174 3.05 6.61 -1.40
N ILE A 175 3.02 7.95 -1.35
CA ILE A 175 3.25 8.78 -2.54
C ILE A 175 4.72 8.74 -2.96
N LEU A 176 5.64 8.76 -2.00
CA LEU A 176 7.07 8.82 -2.27
C LEU A 176 7.57 7.70 -3.20
N PRO A 177 7.27 6.41 -2.95
CA PRO A 177 7.67 5.35 -3.88
C PRO A 177 6.99 5.43 -5.26
N LEU A 178 5.75 5.93 -5.33
CA LEU A 178 5.07 6.13 -6.61
C LEU A 178 5.73 7.19 -7.47
N SER A 179 6.48 8.13 -6.90
CA SER A 179 7.20 9.15 -7.67
C SER A 179 8.27 8.55 -8.59
N LEU A 180 8.74 7.33 -8.32
CA LEU A 180 9.68 6.61 -9.19
C LEU A 180 9.12 6.40 -10.61
N ILE A 181 7.81 6.22 -10.77
CA ILE A 181 7.14 6.09 -12.06
C ILE A 181 7.34 7.39 -12.86
N HIS A 182 7.18 8.54 -12.23
CA HIS A 182 7.37 9.86 -12.85
C HIS A 182 8.83 10.19 -13.15
N ILE A 183 9.77 9.65 -12.40
CA ILE A 183 11.20 9.83 -12.65
C ILE A 183 11.63 9.09 -13.92
N SER A 184 11.06 7.94 -14.20
CA SER A 184 11.40 7.12 -15.38
C SER A 184 10.79 7.65 -16.67
N GLU A 185 9.56 8.14 -16.66
CA GLU A 185 8.85 8.63 -17.86
C GLU A 185 9.44 9.90 -18.48
N PRO A 186 9.68 11.00 -17.72
CA PRO A 186 10.16 12.25 -18.29
C PRO A 186 11.52 12.14 -18.96
N THR A 187 12.40 11.31 -18.42
CA THR A 187 13.76 11.10 -18.98
C THR A 187 13.71 10.47 -20.37
N ARG A 188 12.67 9.69 -20.68
CA ARG A 188 12.47 9.02 -21.96
C ARG A 188 11.78 9.88 -22.99
N LEU A 189 10.81 10.69 -22.59
CA LEU A 189 10.16 11.69 -23.45
C LEU A 189 11.18 12.72 -23.96
N LEU A 190 12.16 13.09 -23.13
CA LEU A 190 13.26 13.98 -23.52
C LEU A 190 14.31 13.32 -24.45
N SER A 191 14.38 11.99 -24.49
CA SER A 191 15.28 11.24 -25.38
C SER A 191 14.66 10.94 -26.76
N ILE A 192 13.40 11.24 -26.96
CA ILE A 192 12.67 11.05 -28.23
C ILE A 192 12.61 12.36 -29.04
N SER A 193 12.99 13.49 -28.45
CA SER A 193 13.16 14.77 -29.12
C SER A 193 14.62 14.98 -29.54
#